data_af9382546ceaabb919381e47a0e94969
#
_entry.id   af9382546ceaabb919381e47a0e94969
#
_cell.length_a   1.000
_cell.length_b   1.000
_cell.length_c   1.000
_cell.angle_alpha   90.00
_cell.angle_beta   90.00
_cell.angle_gamma   90.00
#
_symmetry.space_group_name_H-M   'P 1'
#
loop_
_entity.id
_entity.type
_entity.pdbx_description
1 polymer ?
#
loop_
_entity_poly.entity_id
_entity_poly.type
_entity_poly.pdbx_seq_one_letter_code
_entity_poly.pdbx_strand_id
1 'polypeptide(L)'
;ADAPNFLILSNGFEITAGGTTVGNNANGNLYTYYAFASDQSAAPVLADSFANKLYNGTGNELTVSGLGFQPSMSWLKTLNAANEWNLYDNVRGPFNKIKSNTTSAQETTGALSGFYIDGFTLRGSGYSLNQPGQNNISYNWKANPIPTINTDGTIQSLVSANQASGFSIVQYTGTGSNATVGHGLSAAPELVIVKKTSGVQNWMVGATVVGWTKYLELNLTNPAATASTTWNDTDPTTTTVSLG
;
A
#
# COMPACT_ATOMS: atom_id res chain seq x y z
N ALA A 1 15.97 -9.17 -30.37
CA ALA A 1 15.11 -9.12 -29.18
C ALA A 1 16.00 -9.54 -28.02
N ASP A 2 16.24 -8.64 -27.08
CA ASP A 2 17.05 -8.95 -25.89
C ASP A 2 16.31 -9.99 -25.06
N ALA A 3 17.03 -11.02 -24.61
CA ALA A 3 16.49 -12.03 -23.72
C ALA A 3 16.05 -11.38 -22.40
N PRO A 4 14.98 -11.86 -21.76
CA PRO A 4 14.53 -11.29 -20.48
C PRO A 4 15.66 -11.43 -19.44
N ASN A 5 15.97 -10.33 -18.77
CA ASN A 5 16.99 -10.29 -17.72
C ASN A 5 16.56 -10.97 -16.42
N PHE A 6 15.38 -11.57 -16.41
CA PHE A 6 14.73 -12.13 -15.23
C PHE A 6 13.92 -13.37 -15.63
N LEU A 7 14.19 -14.50 -14.98
CA LEU A 7 13.47 -15.76 -15.18
C LEU A 7 12.90 -16.23 -13.83
N ILE A 8 11.61 -16.53 -13.79
CA ILE A 8 10.96 -17.14 -12.62
C ILE A 8 11.13 -18.65 -12.69
N LEU A 9 11.63 -19.24 -11.63
CA LEU A 9 11.81 -20.67 -11.43
C LEU A 9 10.81 -21.20 -10.40
N SER A 10 10.62 -22.51 -10.33
CA SER A 10 9.69 -23.15 -9.38
C SER A 10 10.10 -22.94 -7.89
N ASN A 11 11.34 -22.61 -7.63
CA ASN A 11 11.92 -22.44 -6.29
C ASN A 11 12.64 -21.10 -6.10
N GLY A 12 12.36 -20.11 -6.96
CA GLY A 12 13.01 -18.81 -6.90
C GLY A 12 13.00 -18.07 -8.24
N PHE A 13 14.05 -17.32 -8.49
CA PHE A 13 14.26 -16.62 -9.75
C PHE A 13 15.75 -16.56 -10.11
N GLU A 14 16.03 -16.41 -11.38
CA GLU A 14 17.37 -16.21 -11.92
C GLU A 14 17.47 -14.81 -12.54
N ILE A 15 18.57 -14.12 -12.24
CA ILE A 15 18.97 -12.88 -12.91
C ILE A 15 20.05 -13.25 -13.92
N THR A 16 19.70 -13.22 -15.21
CA THR A 16 20.65 -13.52 -16.27
C THR A 16 21.54 -12.30 -16.54
N ALA A 17 22.84 -12.54 -16.78
CA ALA A 17 23.78 -11.51 -17.10
C ALA A 17 23.43 -10.90 -18.47
N GLY A 18 22.82 -9.76 -18.47
CA GLY A 18 22.55 -8.92 -19.64
C GLY A 18 23.16 -7.55 -19.44
N GLY A 19 23.85 -7.05 -20.40
CA GLY A 19 24.48 -5.75 -20.59
C GLY A 19 24.60 -4.77 -19.39
N THR A 20 25.53 -3.87 -19.45
CA THR A 20 25.95 -2.91 -18.41
C THR A 20 24.90 -1.88 -17.94
N THR A 21 23.63 -2.01 -18.35
CA THR A 21 22.59 -1.02 -18.11
C THR A 21 21.34 -1.59 -17.39
N VAL A 22 21.41 -2.79 -16.82
CA VAL A 22 20.25 -3.40 -16.16
C VAL A 22 20.14 -2.89 -14.73
N GLY A 23 19.07 -2.17 -14.43
CA GLY A 23 18.83 -1.53 -13.14
C GLY A 23 18.67 -2.47 -11.94
N ASN A 24 18.72 -3.80 -12.15
CA ASN A 24 18.49 -4.81 -11.11
C ASN A 24 19.70 -5.71 -10.78
N ASN A 25 20.86 -5.52 -11.44
CA ASN A 25 22.08 -6.30 -11.19
C ASN A 25 23.37 -5.55 -11.59
N ALA A 26 23.50 -4.27 -11.26
CA ALA A 26 24.74 -3.53 -11.51
C ALA A 26 25.80 -3.87 -10.47
N ASN A 27 27.05 -4.05 -10.91
CA ASN A 27 28.17 -4.44 -10.04
C ASN A 27 28.37 -3.44 -8.88
N GLY A 28 28.50 -3.96 -7.64
CA GLY A 28 28.76 -3.17 -6.44
C GLY A 28 27.51 -2.53 -5.81
N ASN A 29 26.32 -2.69 -6.37
CA ASN A 29 25.08 -2.17 -5.80
C ASN A 29 24.36 -3.23 -4.96
N LEU A 30 23.73 -2.78 -3.87
CA LEU A 30 22.87 -3.60 -3.03
C LEU A 30 21.41 -3.42 -3.47
N TYR A 31 20.71 -4.54 -3.69
CA TYR A 31 19.32 -4.56 -4.09
C TYR A 31 18.47 -5.29 -3.04
N THR A 32 17.27 -4.79 -2.79
CA THR A 32 16.23 -5.48 -2.03
C THR A 32 15.08 -5.82 -2.96
N TYR A 33 14.62 -7.05 -2.92
CA TYR A 33 13.45 -7.49 -3.67
C TYR A 33 12.39 -8.02 -2.72
N TYR A 34 11.14 -7.94 -3.15
CA TYR A 34 10.00 -8.56 -2.48
C TYR A 34 9.54 -9.73 -3.33
N ALA A 35 9.59 -10.94 -2.77
CA ALA A 35 9.09 -12.14 -3.41
C ALA A 35 7.93 -12.70 -2.58
N PHE A 36 6.78 -12.87 -3.22
CA PHE A 36 5.61 -13.49 -2.63
C PHE A 36 5.48 -14.90 -3.22
N ALA A 37 5.65 -15.93 -2.40
CA ALA A 37 5.41 -17.30 -2.79
C ALA A 37 4.09 -17.77 -2.18
N SER A 38 3.23 -18.42 -2.96
CA SER A 38 2.12 -19.18 -2.40
C SER A 38 2.67 -20.50 -1.86
N ASP A 39 2.47 -20.78 -0.59
CA ASP A 39 2.62 -22.15 -0.08
C ASP A 39 1.50 -23.02 -0.68
N GLN A 40 1.85 -23.88 -1.62
CA GLN A 40 0.89 -24.77 -2.27
C GLN A 40 0.40 -25.91 -1.36
N SER A 41 0.93 -26.05 -0.16
CA SER A 41 0.55 -27.08 0.82
C SER A 41 -0.60 -26.64 1.75
N ALA A 42 -0.87 -25.35 1.85
CA ALA A 42 -2.03 -24.78 2.55
C ALA A 42 -2.80 -23.89 1.56
N ALA A 43 -4.13 -23.97 1.56
CA ALA A 43 -4.94 -23.02 0.79
C ALA A 43 -4.56 -21.60 1.22
N PRO A 44 -4.03 -20.74 0.33
CA PRO A 44 -3.50 -19.47 0.75
C PRO A 44 -4.61 -18.58 1.30
N VAL A 45 -4.54 -18.25 2.57
CA VAL A 45 -5.39 -17.23 3.20
C VAL A 45 -5.28 -15.88 2.46
N LEU A 46 -4.20 -15.69 1.70
CA LEU A 46 -4.01 -14.53 0.81
C LEU A 46 -5.00 -14.47 -0.35
N ALA A 47 -5.46 -15.59 -0.90
CA ALA A 47 -6.42 -15.59 -2.03
C ALA A 47 -7.75 -14.89 -1.66
N ASP A 48 -8.10 -14.90 -0.37
CA ASP A 48 -9.30 -14.25 0.15
C ASP A 48 -9.00 -12.84 0.74
N SER A 49 -7.76 -12.37 0.66
CA SER A 49 -7.32 -11.14 1.33
C SER A 49 -6.61 -10.13 0.44
N PHE A 50 -6.14 -10.57 -0.72
CA PHE A 50 -5.49 -9.73 -1.73
C PHE A 50 -5.88 -10.20 -3.14
N ALA A 51 -6.25 -9.26 -4.00
CA ALA A 51 -6.49 -9.51 -5.42
C ALA A 51 -6.06 -8.31 -6.27
N ASN A 52 -5.55 -8.56 -7.47
CA ASN A 52 -5.39 -7.55 -8.49
C ASN A 52 -6.45 -7.69 -9.58
N LYS A 53 -6.77 -6.59 -10.27
CA LYS A 53 -7.71 -6.59 -11.37
C LYS A 53 -7.30 -5.60 -12.44
N LEU A 54 -7.24 -6.08 -13.69
CA LEU A 54 -7.15 -5.23 -14.86
C LEU A 54 -8.57 -4.81 -15.28
N TYR A 55 -8.73 -3.56 -15.68
CA TYR A 55 -10.00 -3.05 -16.20
C TYR A 55 -9.76 -1.91 -17.19
N ASN A 56 -10.72 -1.70 -18.08
CA ASN A 56 -10.71 -0.60 -19.06
C ASN A 56 -11.64 0.51 -18.60
N GLY A 57 -11.20 1.75 -18.72
CA GLY A 57 -12.01 2.91 -18.45
C GLY A 57 -13.13 3.06 -19.50
N THR A 58 -14.31 3.46 -19.05
CA THR A 58 -15.51 3.61 -19.91
C THR A 58 -15.98 5.06 -20.07
N GLY A 59 -15.57 5.94 -19.16
CA GLY A 59 -16.09 7.31 -19.07
C GLY A 59 -17.46 7.42 -18.40
N ASN A 60 -18.13 6.29 -18.14
CA ASN A 60 -19.38 6.22 -17.37
C ASN A 60 -19.10 5.61 -15.99
N GLU A 61 -20.10 5.59 -15.11
CA GLU A 61 -19.98 4.84 -13.87
C GLU A 61 -19.57 3.39 -14.17
N LEU A 62 -18.55 2.88 -13.47
CA LEU A 62 -17.97 1.59 -13.73
C LEU A 62 -17.82 0.79 -12.43
N THR A 63 -18.46 -0.37 -12.35
CA THR A 63 -18.20 -1.34 -11.28
C THR A 63 -17.12 -2.33 -11.72
N VAL A 64 -16.04 -2.38 -10.97
CA VAL A 64 -14.96 -3.36 -11.12
C VAL A 64 -15.20 -4.47 -10.10
N SER A 65 -15.54 -5.66 -10.56
CA SER A 65 -15.92 -6.81 -9.76
C SER A 65 -15.04 -8.04 -10.03
N GLY A 66 -15.28 -9.13 -9.31
CA GLY A 66 -14.53 -10.39 -9.43
C GLY A 66 -13.25 -10.38 -8.61
N LEU A 67 -13.26 -9.69 -7.45
CA LEU A 67 -12.17 -9.74 -6.47
C LEU A 67 -12.33 -10.90 -5.47
N GLY A 68 -13.54 -11.44 -5.31
CA GLY A 68 -13.87 -12.47 -4.32
C GLY A 68 -14.07 -11.95 -2.91
N PHE A 69 -13.91 -10.64 -2.69
CA PHE A 69 -14.11 -9.97 -1.40
C PHE A 69 -14.38 -8.49 -1.56
N GLN A 70 -14.91 -7.86 -0.50
CA GLN A 70 -15.00 -6.41 -0.40
C GLN A 70 -13.63 -5.85 -0.04
N PRO A 71 -12.99 -5.03 -0.91
CA PRO A 71 -11.73 -4.40 -0.57
C PRO A 71 -11.93 -3.32 0.51
N SER A 72 -10.95 -3.23 1.40
CA SER A 72 -10.83 -2.13 2.37
C SER A 72 -9.80 -1.11 1.92
N MET A 73 -8.87 -1.49 1.05
CA MET A 73 -7.93 -0.61 0.37
C MET A 73 -7.82 -0.99 -1.10
N SER A 74 -7.79 0.02 -1.98
CA SER A 74 -7.48 -0.14 -3.40
C SER A 74 -6.41 0.84 -3.82
N TRP A 75 -5.36 0.33 -4.45
CA TRP A 75 -4.25 1.09 -5.00
C TRP A 75 -4.27 0.96 -6.53
N LEU A 76 -4.56 2.06 -7.21
CA LEU A 76 -4.92 2.07 -8.63
C LEU A 76 -3.91 2.84 -9.48
N LYS A 77 -3.70 2.34 -10.71
CA LYS A 77 -2.79 2.95 -11.70
C LYS A 77 -3.36 2.81 -13.11
N THR A 78 -3.29 3.89 -13.88
CA THR A 78 -3.45 3.83 -15.35
C THR A 78 -2.14 3.37 -15.98
N LEU A 79 -2.19 2.36 -16.83
CA LEU A 79 -1.01 1.70 -17.41
C LEU A 79 -0.51 2.39 -18.69
N ASN A 80 -1.42 2.95 -19.48
CA ASN A 80 -1.11 3.56 -20.79
C ASN A 80 -1.15 5.10 -20.78
N ALA A 81 -1.04 5.73 -19.60
CA ALA A 81 -0.90 7.16 -19.43
C ALA A 81 -0.04 7.50 -18.18
N ALA A 82 0.60 8.66 -18.22
CA ALA A 82 1.45 9.18 -17.14
C ALA A 82 0.62 9.78 -15.99
N ASN A 83 -0.32 9.01 -15.45
CA ASN A 83 -1.13 9.40 -14.30
C ASN A 83 -0.47 8.96 -12.99
N GLU A 84 -0.84 9.63 -11.90
CA GLU A 84 -0.38 9.31 -10.56
C GLU A 84 -0.97 7.98 -10.05
N TRP A 85 -0.29 7.37 -9.10
CA TRP A 85 -0.81 6.26 -8.32
C TRP A 85 -1.83 6.78 -7.31
N ASN A 86 -3.03 6.23 -7.33
CA ASN A 86 -4.11 6.66 -6.44
C ASN A 86 -4.45 5.57 -5.44
N LEU A 87 -4.45 5.92 -4.15
CA LEU A 87 -4.79 5.03 -3.06
C LEU A 87 -6.06 5.50 -2.37
N TYR A 88 -6.99 4.57 -2.17
CA TYR A 88 -8.28 4.74 -1.49
C TYR A 88 -8.42 3.69 -0.41
N ASP A 89 -9.09 4.01 0.69
CA ASP A 89 -9.42 3.05 1.74
C ASP A 89 -10.74 3.38 2.45
N ASN A 90 -11.26 2.39 3.17
CA ASN A 90 -12.55 2.49 3.86
C ASN A 90 -12.47 3.29 5.17
N VAL A 91 -11.29 3.49 5.74
CA VAL A 91 -11.11 4.25 6.99
C VAL A 91 -11.27 5.74 6.73
N ARG A 92 -10.68 6.23 5.62
CA ARG A 92 -10.82 7.63 5.20
C ARG A 92 -12.09 7.88 4.37
N GLY A 93 -12.68 6.81 3.85
CA GLY A 93 -13.85 6.86 2.97
C GLY A 93 -13.49 6.87 1.47
N PRO A 94 -14.43 6.43 0.62
CA PRO A 94 -14.14 6.11 -0.79
C PRO A 94 -13.71 7.30 -1.64
N PHE A 95 -14.24 8.50 -1.41
CA PHE A 95 -13.90 9.69 -2.20
C PHE A 95 -12.54 10.29 -1.87
N ASN A 96 -11.92 9.86 -0.79
CA ASN A 96 -10.69 10.41 -0.25
C ASN A 96 -9.48 9.71 -0.87
N LYS A 97 -8.83 10.36 -1.84
CA LYS A 97 -7.64 9.81 -2.47
C LYS A 97 -6.36 10.45 -1.93
N ILE A 98 -5.32 9.66 -1.87
CA ILE A 98 -3.93 10.10 -1.71
C ILE A 98 -3.09 9.51 -2.83
N LYS A 99 -2.02 10.22 -3.21
CA LYS A 99 -1.12 9.80 -4.30
C LYS A 99 0.17 9.30 -3.70
N SER A 100 0.47 8.01 -3.89
CA SER A 100 1.61 7.37 -3.23
C SER A 100 2.97 7.79 -3.77
N ASN A 101 3.02 8.35 -4.95
CA ASN A 101 4.25 8.84 -5.60
C ASN A 101 4.41 10.37 -5.49
N THR A 102 3.63 11.06 -4.67
CA THR A 102 3.72 12.51 -4.46
C THR A 102 3.66 12.88 -2.99
N THR A 103 4.03 14.11 -2.67
CA THR A 103 3.92 14.69 -1.31
C THR A 103 2.56 15.29 -1.02
N SER A 104 1.64 15.34 -1.99
CA SER A 104 0.35 16.04 -1.90
C SER A 104 -0.48 15.58 -0.70
N ALA A 105 -1.27 16.51 -0.16
CA ALA A 105 -2.29 16.20 0.81
C ALA A 105 -3.42 15.34 0.20
N GLN A 106 -4.30 14.83 1.05
CA GLN A 106 -5.51 14.13 0.62
C GLN A 106 -6.41 15.04 -0.23
N GLU A 107 -6.95 14.50 -1.30
CA GLU A 107 -8.00 15.11 -2.12
C GLU A 107 -9.34 14.42 -1.83
N THR A 108 -10.41 15.20 -1.73
CA THR A 108 -11.77 14.71 -1.39
C THR A 108 -12.66 14.44 -2.60
N THR A 109 -12.10 14.55 -3.81
CA THR A 109 -12.80 14.40 -5.10
C THR A 109 -12.27 13.24 -5.91
N GLY A 110 -12.02 12.09 -5.26
CA GLY A 110 -11.49 10.91 -5.91
C GLY A 110 -12.46 10.22 -6.86
N ALA A 111 -11.92 9.39 -7.75
CA ALA A 111 -12.70 8.62 -8.73
C ALA A 111 -13.49 7.47 -8.10
N LEU A 112 -12.98 6.85 -7.03
CA LEU A 112 -13.62 5.72 -6.37
C LEU A 112 -14.80 6.23 -5.53
N SER A 113 -16.00 5.68 -5.77
CA SER A 113 -17.25 6.10 -5.12
C SER A 113 -17.75 5.11 -4.07
N GLY A 114 -17.27 3.87 -4.06
CA GLY A 114 -17.68 2.89 -3.06
C GLY A 114 -16.91 1.58 -3.15
N PHE A 115 -16.84 0.89 -2.02
CA PHE A 115 -16.37 -0.49 -1.88
C PHE A 115 -17.58 -1.41 -1.72
N TYR A 116 -17.61 -2.53 -2.46
CA TYR A 116 -18.73 -3.47 -2.48
C TYR A 116 -18.25 -4.89 -2.22
N ILE A 117 -19.17 -5.79 -2.00
CA ILE A 117 -18.91 -7.17 -1.57
C ILE A 117 -17.90 -7.94 -2.46
N ASP A 118 -17.75 -7.56 -3.71
CA ASP A 118 -16.89 -8.25 -4.70
C ASP A 118 -16.00 -7.27 -5.49
N GLY A 119 -15.86 -6.02 -5.03
CA GLY A 119 -15.12 -5.02 -5.77
C GLY A 119 -15.37 -3.59 -5.36
N PHE A 120 -15.26 -2.67 -6.31
CA PHE A 120 -15.44 -1.23 -6.09
C PHE A 120 -16.10 -0.57 -7.30
N THR A 121 -16.65 0.64 -7.10
CA THR A 121 -17.24 1.46 -8.17
C THR A 121 -16.45 2.74 -8.36
N LEU A 122 -16.23 3.09 -9.62
CA LEU A 122 -15.63 4.33 -10.07
C LEU A 122 -16.69 5.26 -10.68
N ARG A 123 -16.56 6.55 -10.41
CA ARG A 123 -17.35 7.61 -11.05
C ARG A 123 -17.07 7.66 -12.56
N GLY A 124 -18.00 8.26 -13.29
CA GLY A 124 -17.92 8.46 -14.73
C GLY A 124 -16.83 9.44 -15.18
N SER A 125 -17.13 10.25 -16.19
CA SER A 125 -16.17 11.13 -16.85
C SER A 125 -15.51 12.16 -15.93
N GLY A 126 -14.29 12.57 -16.28
CA GLY A 126 -13.50 13.56 -15.53
C GLY A 126 -12.42 12.97 -14.60
N TYR A 127 -12.39 11.66 -14.46
CA TYR A 127 -11.39 10.98 -13.61
C TYR A 127 -10.44 10.13 -14.45
N SER A 128 -9.14 10.32 -14.26
CA SER A 128 -8.08 9.61 -15.01
C SER A 128 -8.17 8.09 -14.91
N LEU A 129 -8.71 7.54 -13.82
CA LEU A 129 -8.85 6.10 -13.61
C LEU A 129 -10.02 5.44 -14.35
N ASN A 130 -10.87 6.23 -15.03
CA ASN A 130 -12.03 5.71 -15.75
C ASN A 130 -12.30 6.43 -17.08
N GLN A 131 -11.28 7.00 -17.70
CA GLN A 131 -11.45 7.59 -19.05
C GLN A 131 -11.53 6.51 -20.13
N PRO A 132 -12.33 6.69 -21.17
CA PRO A 132 -12.40 5.78 -22.31
C PRO A 132 -11.00 5.53 -22.91
N GLY A 133 -10.70 4.27 -23.22
CA GLY A 133 -9.43 3.86 -23.84
C GLY A 133 -8.24 3.77 -22.87
N GLN A 134 -8.45 4.03 -21.59
CA GLN A 134 -7.41 3.81 -20.58
C GLN A 134 -7.45 2.39 -20.01
N ASN A 135 -6.28 1.75 -19.99
CA ASN A 135 -6.07 0.47 -19.35
C ASN A 135 -5.58 0.72 -17.92
N ASN A 136 -6.21 0.10 -16.95
CA ASN A 136 -5.92 0.33 -15.55
C ASN A 136 -5.68 -0.98 -14.82
N ILE A 137 -4.92 -0.91 -13.71
CA ILE A 137 -4.76 -1.98 -12.74
C ILE A 137 -5.18 -1.49 -11.37
N SER A 138 -5.80 -2.37 -10.59
CA SER A 138 -6.02 -2.19 -9.16
C SER A 138 -5.34 -3.30 -8.37
N TYR A 139 -4.74 -2.94 -7.25
CA TYR A 139 -4.28 -3.84 -6.19
C TYR A 139 -5.19 -3.62 -4.99
N ASN A 140 -5.78 -4.69 -4.48
CA ASN A 140 -6.87 -4.61 -3.52
C ASN A 140 -6.57 -5.48 -2.31
N TRP A 141 -6.72 -4.91 -1.12
CA TRP A 141 -6.54 -5.60 0.16
C TRP A 141 -7.85 -5.64 0.94
N LYS A 142 -8.13 -6.80 1.52
CA LYS A 142 -9.23 -7.00 2.45
C LYS A 142 -8.79 -6.71 3.87
N ALA A 143 -9.56 -5.89 4.56
CA ALA A 143 -9.52 -5.74 6.01
C ALA A 143 -10.96 -5.75 6.55
N ASN A 144 -11.19 -5.25 7.76
CA ASN A 144 -12.54 -5.15 8.28
C ASN A 144 -13.33 -4.09 7.47
N PRO A 145 -14.48 -4.44 6.86
CA PRO A 145 -15.26 -3.47 6.08
C PRO A 145 -15.80 -2.33 6.94
N ILE A 146 -15.91 -2.52 8.25
CA ILE A 146 -16.36 -1.51 9.20
C ILE A 146 -15.20 -1.16 10.13
N PRO A 147 -14.56 0.02 9.96
CA PRO A 147 -13.49 0.46 10.86
C PRO A 147 -14.01 0.61 12.30
N THR A 148 -13.15 0.30 13.26
CA THR A 148 -13.45 0.35 14.70
C THR A 148 -12.45 1.22 15.44
N ILE A 149 -12.89 1.81 16.56
CA ILE A 149 -12.00 2.56 17.45
C ILE A 149 -11.02 1.59 18.12
N ASN A 150 -9.75 1.97 18.15
CA ASN A 150 -8.68 1.27 18.84
C ASN A 150 -8.04 2.20 19.88
N THR A 151 -7.81 1.68 21.07
CA THR A 151 -7.25 2.41 22.23
C THR A 151 -6.01 1.73 22.81
N ASP A 152 -5.37 0.83 22.06
CA ASP A 152 -4.17 0.11 22.54
C ASP A 152 -2.95 1.04 22.69
N GLY A 153 -2.88 2.12 21.89
CA GLY A 153 -1.84 3.14 21.99
C GLY A 153 -2.23 4.33 22.86
N THR A 154 -1.27 5.24 23.05
CA THR A 154 -1.54 6.53 23.72
C THR A 154 -2.40 7.47 22.89
N ILE A 155 -2.43 7.27 21.57
CA ILE A 155 -3.33 7.97 20.64
C ILE A 155 -4.46 7.02 20.27
N GLN A 156 -5.71 7.45 20.48
CA GLN A 156 -6.87 6.75 19.93
C GLN A 156 -6.84 6.78 18.40
N SER A 157 -7.11 5.65 17.77
CA SER A 157 -7.12 5.51 16.31
C SER A 157 -8.41 4.86 15.82
N LEU A 158 -8.68 5.03 14.51
CA LEU A 158 -9.72 4.30 13.78
C LEU A 158 -9.03 3.25 12.91
N VAL A 159 -9.40 1.98 13.07
CA VAL A 159 -8.67 0.85 12.50
C VAL A 159 -9.59 -0.06 11.70
N SER A 160 -9.15 -0.43 10.51
CA SER A 160 -9.67 -1.54 9.71
C SER A 160 -8.57 -2.58 9.58
N ALA A 161 -8.70 -3.71 10.26
CA ALA A 161 -7.66 -4.74 10.35
C ALA A 161 -8.17 -6.11 9.89
N ASN A 162 -7.27 -6.88 9.27
CA ASN A 162 -7.41 -8.31 9.00
C ASN A 162 -6.22 -9.04 9.63
N GLN A 163 -6.43 -9.57 10.82
CA GLN A 163 -5.38 -10.26 11.59
C GLN A 163 -4.86 -11.50 10.86
N ALA A 164 -5.73 -12.22 10.15
CA ALA A 164 -5.36 -13.44 9.44
C ALA A 164 -4.39 -13.18 8.26
N SER A 165 -4.51 -12.03 7.60
CA SER A 165 -3.62 -11.62 6.50
C SER A 165 -2.49 -10.68 6.95
N GLY A 166 -2.47 -10.26 8.20
CA GLY A 166 -1.47 -9.33 8.72
C GLY A 166 -1.56 -7.92 8.11
N PHE A 167 -2.75 -7.48 7.68
CA PHE A 167 -2.95 -6.17 7.05
C PHE A 167 -3.89 -5.27 7.86
N SER A 168 -3.49 -4.02 8.06
CA SER A 168 -4.37 -3.02 8.69
C SER A 168 -4.22 -1.63 8.07
N ILE A 169 -5.29 -0.85 8.17
CA ILE A 169 -5.39 0.55 7.80
C ILE A 169 -5.73 1.32 9.06
N VAL A 170 -4.93 2.33 9.37
CA VAL A 170 -5.04 3.07 10.63
C VAL A 170 -5.11 4.56 10.34
N GLN A 171 -6.08 5.24 10.94
CA GLN A 171 -6.17 6.70 10.93
C GLN A 171 -6.07 7.23 12.36
N TYR A 172 -5.23 8.24 12.56
CA TYR A 172 -5.02 8.89 13.87
C TYR A 172 -4.72 10.37 13.70
N THR A 173 -4.82 11.12 14.81
CA THR A 173 -4.39 12.52 14.88
C THR A 173 -3.10 12.61 15.69
N GLY A 174 -2.03 13.11 15.08
CA GLY A 174 -0.73 13.29 15.74
C GLY A 174 -0.79 14.33 16.86
N THR A 175 0.01 14.13 17.89
CA THR A 175 0.08 14.99 19.08
C THR A 175 1.24 15.99 19.05
N GLY A 176 2.22 15.77 18.17
CA GLY A 176 3.47 16.53 18.14
C GLY A 176 4.47 16.15 19.24
N SER A 177 4.26 15.02 19.90
CA SER A 177 5.12 14.44 20.93
C SER A 177 5.21 12.93 20.71
N ASN A 178 6.24 12.29 21.31
CA ASN A 178 6.38 10.85 21.28
C ASN A 178 5.10 10.16 21.77
N ALA A 179 4.62 9.21 21.00
CA ALA A 179 3.34 8.54 21.24
C ALA A 179 3.33 7.12 20.66
N THR A 180 2.27 6.36 20.95
CA THR A 180 2.00 5.07 20.35
C THR A 180 0.62 5.03 19.74
N VAL A 181 0.46 4.27 18.65
CA VAL A 181 -0.81 4.09 17.94
C VAL A 181 -1.09 2.62 17.78
N GLY A 182 -2.31 2.20 18.14
CA GLY A 182 -2.77 0.83 17.97
C GLY A 182 -3.03 0.50 16.50
N HIS A 183 -2.62 -0.69 16.06
CA HIS A 183 -2.78 -1.15 14.68
C HIS A 183 -3.80 -2.28 14.50
N GLY A 184 -4.29 -2.89 15.57
CA GLY A 184 -5.34 -3.92 15.54
C GLY A 184 -4.92 -5.28 14.98
N LEU A 185 -3.63 -5.50 14.71
CA LEU A 185 -3.08 -6.82 14.34
C LEU A 185 -2.75 -7.65 15.58
N SER A 186 -2.57 -8.97 15.42
CA SER A 186 -2.17 -9.90 16.48
C SER A 186 -0.66 -10.14 16.55
N ALA A 187 0.10 -9.57 15.61
CA ALA A 187 1.56 -9.65 15.54
C ALA A 187 2.16 -8.27 15.25
N ALA A 188 3.42 -8.07 15.62
CA ALA A 188 4.14 -6.84 15.31
C ALA A 188 4.27 -6.67 13.77
N PRO A 189 3.91 -5.51 13.21
CA PRO A 189 4.05 -5.27 11.78
C PRO A 189 5.52 -5.17 11.38
N GLU A 190 5.88 -5.81 10.28
CA GLU A 190 7.22 -5.76 9.69
C GLU A 190 7.40 -4.57 8.74
N LEU A 191 6.30 -4.00 8.24
CA LEU A 191 6.25 -2.85 7.34
C LEU A 191 5.15 -1.89 7.79
N VAL A 192 5.50 -0.62 7.95
CA VAL A 192 4.58 0.46 8.28
C VAL A 192 4.78 1.60 7.28
N ILE A 193 3.71 2.07 6.67
CA ILE A 193 3.72 3.19 5.72
C ILE A 193 2.79 4.28 6.25
N VAL A 194 3.32 5.47 6.49
CA VAL A 194 2.58 6.59 7.06
C VAL A 194 2.55 7.77 6.10
N LYS A 195 1.36 8.37 5.95
CA LYS A 195 1.14 9.58 5.17
C LYS A 195 0.37 10.63 5.97
N LYS A 196 0.91 11.83 6.05
CA LYS A 196 0.14 13.00 6.50
C LYS A 196 -0.93 13.34 5.47
N THR A 197 -2.19 13.20 5.82
CA THR A 197 -3.33 13.46 4.93
C THR A 197 -3.75 14.93 4.91
N SER A 198 -3.51 15.68 5.99
CA SER A 198 -3.91 17.07 6.15
C SER A 198 -2.93 18.10 5.54
N GLY A 199 -1.84 17.67 4.91
CA GLY A 199 -0.83 18.57 4.35
C GLY A 199 0.20 17.88 3.50
N VAL A 200 1.08 18.68 2.90
CA VAL A 200 2.21 18.23 2.08
C VAL A 200 3.27 17.61 2.97
N GLN A 201 3.64 16.35 2.70
CA GLN A 201 4.70 15.61 3.40
C GLN A 201 5.08 14.37 2.59
N ASN A 202 6.32 13.92 2.72
CA ASN A 202 6.75 12.61 2.19
C ASN A 202 5.99 11.46 2.87
N TRP A 203 5.96 10.32 2.20
CA TRP A 203 5.46 9.08 2.76
C TRP A 203 6.57 8.41 3.57
N MET A 204 6.40 8.32 4.86
CA MET A 204 7.38 7.69 5.75
C MET A 204 7.18 6.19 5.80
N VAL A 205 8.28 5.44 5.64
CA VAL A 205 8.26 3.97 5.66
C VAL A 205 9.22 3.47 6.73
N GLY A 206 8.70 2.64 7.64
CA GLY A 206 9.47 1.83 8.58
C GLY A 206 9.41 0.38 8.18
N ALA A 207 10.51 -0.35 8.28
CA ALA A 207 10.57 -1.77 7.99
C ALA A 207 11.60 -2.47 8.87
N THR A 208 11.28 -3.66 9.36
CA THR A 208 12.15 -4.45 10.23
C THR A 208 13.51 -4.74 9.60
N VAL A 209 13.54 -4.98 8.29
CA VAL A 209 14.79 -5.23 7.53
C VAL A 209 15.71 -4.01 7.46
N VAL A 210 15.20 -2.81 7.66
CA VAL A 210 15.95 -1.54 7.66
C VAL A 210 16.33 -1.14 9.10
N GLY A 211 15.55 -1.59 10.07
CA GLY A 211 15.64 -1.21 11.48
C GLY A 211 14.83 0.05 11.80
N TRP A 212 14.25 0.10 12.97
CA TRP A 212 13.31 1.15 13.39
C TRP A 212 13.97 2.42 13.93
N THR A 213 15.30 2.50 13.89
CA THR A 213 16.07 3.75 14.02
C THR A 213 16.17 4.53 12.71
N LYS A 214 15.68 3.94 11.61
CA LYS A 214 15.75 4.48 10.24
C LYS A 214 14.37 4.55 9.61
N TYR A 215 14.28 5.35 8.55
CA TYR A 215 13.11 5.42 7.67
C TYR A 215 13.52 5.45 6.20
N LEU A 216 12.57 5.12 5.35
CA LEU A 216 12.60 5.33 3.90
C LEU A 216 11.47 6.28 3.50
N GLU A 217 11.53 6.81 2.30
CA GLU A 217 10.49 7.66 1.71
C GLU A 217 9.94 6.98 0.46
N LEU A 218 8.68 6.50 0.51
CA LEU A 218 8.05 5.74 -0.58
C LEU A 218 8.02 6.51 -1.90
N ASN A 219 7.89 7.82 -1.85
CA ASN A 219 7.77 8.71 -3.02
C ASN A 219 9.10 9.28 -3.51
N LEU A 220 10.22 8.88 -2.93
CA LEU A 220 11.56 9.35 -3.30
C LEU A 220 12.52 8.18 -3.51
N THR A 221 13.68 8.49 -4.08
CA THR A 221 14.75 7.50 -4.33
C THR A 221 15.90 7.62 -3.32
N ASN A 222 15.68 8.35 -2.22
CA ASN A 222 16.68 8.54 -1.19
C ASN A 222 17.01 7.21 -0.48
N PRO A 223 18.27 7.00 -0.07
CA PRO A 223 18.63 5.88 0.80
C PRO A 223 17.97 6.02 2.16
N ALA A 224 17.96 4.93 2.93
CA ALA A 224 17.47 4.95 4.31
C ALA A 224 18.23 5.98 5.16
N ALA A 225 17.50 6.81 5.88
CA ALA A 225 18.04 7.84 6.76
C ALA A 225 17.75 7.52 8.24
N THR A 226 18.62 7.93 9.13
CA THR A 226 18.45 7.76 10.58
C THR A 226 17.72 8.99 11.16
N ALA A 227 16.63 8.74 11.90
CA ALA A 227 15.92 9.78 12.64
C ALA A 227 15.08 9.17 13.78
N SER A 228 15.48 9.41 15.01
CA SER A 228 14.72 9.02 16.22
C SER A 228 13.30 9.62 16.25
N THR A 229 13.12 10.79 15.62
CA THR A 229 11.84 11.50 15.53
C THR A 229 10.81 10.88 14.58
N THR A 230 11.08 9.72 13.98
CA THR A 230 10.12 9.04 13.11
C THR A 230 9.41 7.90 13.83
N TRP A 231 10.18 6.96 14.41
CA TRP A 231 9.68 5.76 15.08
C TRP A 231 10.06 5.70 16.56
N ASN A 232 10.58 6.81 17.10
CA ASN A 232 11.08 6.91 18.48
C ASN A 232 12.12 5.82 18.80
N ASP A 233 12.95 5.44 17.81
CA ASP A 233 13.95 4.36 17.88
C ASP A 233 13.41 3.05 18.53
N THR A 234 12.11 2.76 18.31
CA THR A 234 11.39 1.69 18.99
C THR A 234 10.73 0.76 17.99
N ASP A 235 11.01 -0.53 18.09
CA ASP A 235 10.36 -1.57 17.30
C ASP A 235 8.85 -1.61 17.59
N PRO A 236 8.00 -1.90 16.59
CA PRO A 236 6.59 -2.17 16.81
C PRO A 236 6.39 -3.34 17.76
N THR A 237 5.33 -3.27 18.54
CA THR A 237 4.86 -4.36 19.39
C THR A 237 3.77 -5.17 18.68
N THR A 238 3.20 -6.16 19.35
CA THR A 238 2.07 -6.92 18.84
C THR A 238 0.77 -6.10 18.78
N THR A 239 0.74 -4.90 19.38
CA THR A 239 -0.46 -4.06 19.45
C THR A 239 -0.24 -2.64 18.97
N THR A 240 0.98 -2.10 19.04
CA THR A 240 1.24 -0.67 18.77
C THR A 240 2.47 -0.42 17.91
N VAL A 241 2.45 0.72 17.20
CA VAL A 241 3.59 1.34 16.54
C VAL A 241 3.96 2.62 17.31
N SER A 242 5.26 2.84 17.51
CA SER A 242 5.78 4.06 18.14
C SER A 242 5.96 5.18 17.12
N LEU A 243 5.68 6.40 17.55
CA LEU A 243 5.87 7.65 16.79
C LEU A 243 6.77 8.58 17.61
N GLY A 244 7.73 9.25 16.95
CA GLY A 244 8.62 10.23 17.56
C GLY A 244 8.41 11.65 17.06
#